data_ec640e37594e030d28393bbcbda9ed3b
#
_entry.id   ec640e37594e030d28393bbcbda9ed3b
#
_cell.length_a   1.000
_cell.length_b   1.000
_cell.length_c   1.000
_cell.angle_alpha   90.00
_cell.angle_beta   90.00
_cell.angle_gamma   90.00
#
_symmetry.space_group_name_H-M   'P 1'
#
loop_
_entity.id
_entity.type
_entity.pdbx_description
1 polymer ?
#
loop_
_entity_poly.entity_id
_entity_poly.type
_entity_poly.pdbx_seq_one_letter_code
_entity_poly.pdbx_strand_id
1 'polypeptide(L)'
;CVPPTDAQSNFNLVNDGLFVPLKIASDKLNRLRGEEGPPAGARQAEAEIRQVVGANAHGQPVLDLIFLGLGEDGHVASLAPDEPESMMSDPAVYRGVHNFAKPPPQRITIGYQTIAAARQVWMLASGTGKEQAFRDSLAPGGKTSFARVLRLRSQTKIFTDIAV
;
A
#
# COMPACT_ATOMS: atom_id res chain seq x y z
N CYS A 1 13.03 1.59 -3.05
CA CYS A 1 13.55 0.35 -3.63
C CYS A 1 14.95 0.10 -3.11
N VAL A 2 15.08 -0.94 -2.31
CA VAL A 2 16.32 -1.37 -1.64
C VAL A 2 16.37 -2.90 -1.65
N PRO A 3 17.53 -3.53 -1.46
CA PRO A 3 17.63 -4.97 -1.30
C PRO A 3 16.76 -5.51 -0.15
N PRO A 4 16.33 -6.78 -0.18
CA PRO A 4 15.43 -7.34 0.83
C PRO A 4 16.02 -7.38 2.24
N THR A 5 17.34 -7.38 2.37
CA THR A 5 18.07 -7.39 3.66
C THR A 5 18.47 -6.01 4.16
N ASP A 6 18.13 -4.94 3.42
CA ASP A 6 18.44 -3.56 3.83
C ASP A 6 17.58 -3.15 5.04
N ALA A 7 18.14 -2.37 5.95
CA ALA A 7 17.42 -1.89 7.13
C ALA A 7 16.20 -1.01 6.80
N GLN A 8 16.17 -0.39 5.62
CA GLN A 8 15.03 0.39 5.11
C GLN A 8 14.01 -0.48 4.35
N SER A 9 14.21 -1.79 4.25
CA SER A 9 13.30 -2.69 3.55
C SER A 9 12.07 -2.99 4.39
N ASN A 10 10.90 -2.63 3.90
CA ASN A 10 9.63 -3.06 4.51
C ASN A 10 9.49 -4.58 4.54
N PHE A 11 10.03 -5.28 3.53
CA PHE A 11 10.07 -6.74 3.53
C PHE A 11 10.89 -7.27 4.69
N ASN A 12 12.09 -6.71 4.93
CA ASN A 12 12.94 -7.12 6.05
C ASN A 12 12.21 -6.96 7.39
N LEU A 13 11.60 -5.80 7.60
CA LEU A 13 10.82 -5.52 8.82
C LEU A 13 9.71 -6.56 9.05
N VAL A 14 8.93 -6.86 8.01
CA VAL A 14 7.81 -7.82 8.11
C VAL A 14 8.33 -9.26 8.22
N ASN A 15 9.41 -9.59 7.52
CA ASN A 15 10.04 -10.90 7.61
C ASN A 15 10.46 -11.21 9.05
N ASP A 16 11.19 -10.30 9.68
CA ASP A 16 11.73 -10.50 11.02
C ASP A 16 10.65 -10.40 12.11
N GLY A 17 9.69 -9.49 11.94
CA GLY A 17 8.63 -9.26 12.92
C GLY A 17 7.42 -10.20 12.82
N LEU A 18 7.21 -10.83 11.65
CA LEU A 18 6.01 -11.64 11.41
C LEU A 18 6.31 -13.00 10.77
N PHE A 19 6.95 -13.02 9.60
CA PHE A 19 7.04 -14.26 8.83
C PHE A 19 7.93 -15.32 9.50
N VAL A 20 9.09 -14.91 10.00
CA VAL A 20 10.01 -15.82 10.71
C VAL A 20 9.39 -16.30 12.03
N PRO A 21 8.87 -15.45 12.92
CA PRO A 21 8.22 -15.91 14.16
C PRO A 21 7.04 -16.85 13.93
N LEU A 22 6.24 -16.62 12.89
CA LEU A 22 5.12 -17.47 12.53
C LEU A 22 5.50 -18.69 11.66
N LYS A 23 6.78 -18.84 11.34
CA LYS A 23 7.30 -19.94 10.50
C LYS A 23 6.58 -20.03 9.15
N ILE A 24 6.30 -18.89 8.53
CA ILE A 24 5.68 -18.86 7.20
C ILE A 24 6.69 -19.40 6.19
N ALA A 25 6.30 -20.43 5.44
CA ALA A 25 7.17 -21.04 4.45
C ALA A 25 7.47 -20.08 3.28
N SER A 26 8.68 -20.06 2.79
CA SER A 26 9.15 -19.10 1.77
C SER A 26 8.38 -19.19 0.44
N ASP A 27 7.84 -20.35 0.10
CA ASP A 27 6.99 -20.56 -1.07
C ASP A 27 5.62 -19.89 -0.97
N LYS A 28 5.26 -19.39 0.22
CA LYS A 28 4.05 -18.59 0.47
C LYS A 28 4.29 -17.07 0.39
N LEU A 29 5.55 -16.65 0.21
CA LEU A 29 5.95 -15.25 0.25
C LEU A 29 6.23 -14.73 -1.16
N ASN A 30 5.37 -13.85 -1.66
CA ASN A 30 5.54 -13.16 -2.93
C ASN A 30 5.95 -11.71 -2.65
N ARG A 31 7.24 -11.43 -2.55
CA ARG A 31 7.75 -10.10 -2.24
C ARG A 31 7.89 -9.22 -3.48
N LEU A 32 7.72 -7.93 -3.33
CA LEU A 32 8.10 -6.96 -4.34
C LEU A 32 9.63 -6.85 -4.42
N ARG A 33 10.19 -6.95 -5.63
CA ARG A 33 11.64 -6.91 -5.86
C ARG A 33 12.12 -5.48 -6.05
N GLY A 34 12.27 -4.76 -4.95
CA GLY A 34 12.72 -3.37 -4.96
C GLY A 34 14.13 -3.18 -5.53
N GLU A 35 15.00 -4.18 -5.41
CA GLU A 35 16.35 -4.18 -5.96
C GLU A 35 16.43 -4.07 -7.48
N GLU A 36 15.35 -4.40 -8.19
CA GLU A 36 15.27 -4.28 -9.65
C GLU A 36 14.85 -2.87 -10.12
N GLY A 37 14.61 -1.98 -9.17
CA GLY A 37 14.15 -0.62 -9.43
C GLY A 37 12.64 -0.51 -9.67
N PRO A 38 12.08 0.72 -9.54
CA PRO A 38 10.63 0.90 -9.48
C PRO A 38 9.86 0.40 -10.71
N PRO A 39 10.25 0.72 -11.97
CA PRO A 39 9.46 0.30 -13.12
C PRO A 39 9.54 -1.21 -13.40
N ALA A 40 10.71 -1.81 -13.23
CA ALA A 40 10.90 -3.24 -13.50
C ALA A 40 10.22 -4.08 -12.42
N GLY A 41 10.47 -3.77 -11.13
CA GLY A 41 9.86 -4.46 -10.02
C GLY A 41 8.34 -4.35 -9.99
N ALA A 42 7.76 -3.19 -10.39
CA ALA A 42 6.31 -3.03 -10.49
C ALA A 42 5.70 -3.93 -11.58
N ARG A 43 6.30 -3.97 -12.79
CA ARG A 43 5.83 -4.85 -13.87
C ARG A 43 5.91 -6.32 -13.49
N GLN A 44 7.03 -6.73 -12.87
CA GLN A 44 7.20 -8.10 -12.44
C GLN A 44 6.17 -8.50 -11.37
N ALA A 45 5.99 -7.67 -10.34
CA ALA A 45 5.01 -7.92 -9.30
C ALA A 45 3.58 -8.01 -9.85
N GLU A 46 3.24 -7.17 -10.83
CA GLU A 46 1.94 -7.25 -11.50
C GLU A 46 1.79 -8.55 -12.29
N ALA A 47 2.80 -8.99 -13.01
CA ALA A 47 2.77 -10.25 -13.74
C ALA A 47 2.61 -11.45 -12.77
N GLU A 48 3.32 -11.44 -11.65
CA GLU A 48 3.27 -12.50 -10.64
C GLU A 48 1.90 -12.57 -9.94
N ILE A 49 1.35 -11.44 -9.48
CA ILE A 49 0.07 -11.43 -8.76
C ILE A 49 -1.10 -11.88 -9.67
N ARG A 50 -1.05 -11.51 -10.96
CA ARG A 50 -2.07 -11.95 -11.93
C ARG A 50 -2.08 -13.44 -12.21
N GLN A 51 -1.00 -14.17 -11.88
CA GLN A 51 -0.93 -15.62 -12.00
C GLN A 51 -1.56 -16.34 -10.81
N VAL A 52 -1.59 -15.72 -9.64
CA VAL A 52 -1.98 -16.38 -8.39
C VAL A 52 -3.30 -15.87 -7.81
N VAL A 53 -3.75 -14.69 -8.23
CA VAL A 53 -4.95 -14.05 -7.70
C VAL A 53 -5.97 -13.83 -8.82
N GLY A 54 -7.22 -14.26 -8.58
CA GLY A 54 -8.32 -14.01 -9.51
C GLY A 54 -8.64 -12.51 -9.66
N ALA A 55 -9.12 -12.12 -10.84
CA ALA A 55 -9.47 -10.74 -11.14
C ALA A 55 -10.99 -10.49 -11.10
N ASN A 56 -11.38 -9.23 -10.82
CA ASN A 56 -12.75 -8.76 -10.96
C ASN A 56 -13.09 -8.45 -12.44
N ALA A 57 -14.32 -7.99 -12.70
CA ALA A 57 -14.80 -7.63 -14.05
C ALA A 57 -14.00 -6.47 -14.69
N HIS A 58 -13.27 -5.67 -13.90
CA HIS A 58 -12.42 -4.58 -14.38
C HIS A 58 -10.95 -5.00 -14.53
N GLY A 59 -10.64 -6.28 -14.40
CA GLY A 59 -9.29 -6.82 -14.55
C GLY A 59 -8.36 -6.56 -13.35
N GLN A 60 -8.89 -6.08 -12.21
CA GLN A 60 -8.08 -5.88 -11.00
C GLN A 60 -7.99 -7.16 -10.18
N PRO A 61 -6.78 -7.55 -9.69
CA PRO A 61 -6.61 -8.67 -8.77
C PRO A 61 -7.42 -8.46 -7.48
N VAL A 62 -8.14 -9.48 -7.03
CA VAL A 62 -8.99 -9.42 -5.84
C VAL A 62 -8.29 -10.08 -4.67
N LEU A 63 -7.50 -9.30 -3.93
CA LEU A 63 -6.86 -9.75 -2.70
C LEU A 63 -7.89 -9.96 -1.59
N ASP A 64 -7.71 -10.98 -0.75
CA ASP A 64 -8.61 -11.24 0.37
C ASP A 64 -8.50 -10.16 1.45
N LEU A 65 -7.27 -9.70 1.73
CA LEU A 65 -7.01 -8.69 2.74
C LEU A 65 -5.79 -7.84 2.35
N ILE A 66 -5.94 -6.52 2.51
CA ILE A 66 -4.83 -5.56 2.43
C ILE A 66 -4.70 -4.85 3.77
N PHE A 67 -3.50 -4.84 4.33
CA PHE A 67 -3.14 -3.96 5.43
C PHE A 67 -2.56 -2.65 4.91
N LEU A 68 -3.03 -1.54 5.43
CA LEU A 68 -2.49 -0.21 5.14
C LEU A 68 -2.04 0.47 6.42
N GLY A 69 -0.87 1.07 6.41
CA GLY A 69 -0.44 2.03 7.42
C GLY A 69 -0.77 3.45 6.98
N LEU A 70 -0.88 4.38 7.92
CA LEU A 70 -1.06 5.82 7.68
C LEU A 70 0.26 6.55 7.93
N GLY A 71 0.71 7.35 6.98
CA GLY A 71 1.80 8.31 7.19
C GLY A 71 1.32 9.58 7.91
N GLU A 72 2.24 10.33 8.51
CA GLU A 72 1.96 11.63 9.16
C GLU A 72 1.41 12.69 8.20
N ASP A 73 1.69 12.54 6.91
CA ASP A 73 1.20 13.37 5.80
C ASP A 73 -0.08 12.81 5.15
N GLY A 74 -0.60 11.69 5.65
CA GLY A 74 -1.80 11.05 5.13
C GLY A 74 -1.58 10.11 3.94
N HIS A 75 -0.32 9.77 3.60
CA HIS A 75 -0.07 8.75 2.58
C HIS A 75 -0.44 7.35 3.10
N VAL A 76 -0.84 6.48 2.17
CA VAL A 76 -0.99 5.03 2.38
C VAL A 76 -0.16 4.30 1.33
N ALA A 77 0.41 3.14 1.68
CA ALA A 77 1.39 2.45 0.84
C ALA A 77 2.53 3.42 0.45
N SER A 78 2.73 3.70 -0.84
CA SER A 78 3.55 4.83 -1.32
C SER A 78 2.76 5.70 -2.31
N LEU A 79 1.47 5.89 -2.05
CA LEU A 79 0.58 6.80 -2.73
C LEU A 79 0.68 8.16 -2.04
N ALA A 80 1.29 9.14 -2.71
CA ALA A 80 1.51 10.46 -2.13
C ALA A 80 0.22 11.29 -2.10
N PRO A 81 -0.02 12.10 -1.04
CA PRO A 81 -1.24 12.90 -0.95
C PRO A 81 -1.31 14.02 -2.01
N ASP A 82 -0.17 14.48 -2.52
CA ASP A 82 -0.04 15.53 -3.52
C ASP A 82 -0.08 15.03 -4.98
N GLU A 83 -0.17 13.72 -5.21
CA GLU A 83 -0.29 13.21 -6.57
C GLU A 83 -1.65 13.62 -7.20
N PRO A 84 -1.71 13.75 -8.55
CA PRO A 84 -2.94 14.12 -9.25
C PRO A 84 -4.11 13.19 -8.91
N GLU A 85 -5.32 13.74 -8.80
CA GLU A 85 -6.52 12.94 -8.49
C GLU A 85 -6.84 11.90 -9.59
N SER A 86 -6.40 12.15 -10.83
CA SER A 86 -6.48 11.20 -11.94
C SER A 86 -5.79 9.85 -11.65
N MET A 87 -4.83 9.83 -10.73
CA MET A 87 -4.18 8.59 -10.29
C MET A 87 -5.11 7.60 -9.59
N MET A 88 -6.26 8.07 -9.10
CA MET A 88 -7.30 7.19 -8.57
C MET A 88 -7.89 6.25 -9.63
N SER A 89 -7.85 6.63 -10.90
CA SER A 89 -8.36 5.85 -12.04
C SER A 89 -7.27 5.07 -12.76
N ASP A 90 -6.01 5.16 -12.32
CA ASP A 90 -4.90 4.39 -12.93
C ASP A 90 -5.16 2.89 -12.75
N PRO A 91 -5.23 2.10 -13.85
CA PRO A 91 -5.53 0.67 -13.77
C PRO A 91 -4.32 -0.18 -13.34
N ALA A 92 -3.12 0.38 -13.25
CA ALA A 92 -1.92 -0.35 -12.86
C ALA A 92 -2.08 -0.99 -11.47
N VAL A 93 -1.79 -2.27 -11.36
CA VAL A 93 -1.82 -3.02 -10.09
C VAL A 93 -0.72 -2.54 -9.17
N TYR A 94 0.48 -2.43 -9.71
CA TYR A 94 1.63 -1.83 -9.04
C TYR A 94 2.24 -0.73 -9.89
N ARG A 95 2.74 0.32 -9.23
CA ARG A 95 3.38 1.47 -9.86
C ARG A 95 4.76 1.71 -9.29
N GLY A 96 5.69 2.12 -10.16
CA GLY A 96 6.96 2.70 -9.74
C GLY A 96 6.76 4.14 -9.25
N VAL A 97 7.37 4.48 -8.12
CA VAL A 97 7.44 5.84 -7.57
C VAL A 97 8.90 6.25 -7.48
N HIS A 98 9.26 7.42 -8.05
CA HIS A 98 10.66 7.84 -8.17
C HIS A 98 11.10 8.88 -7.14
N ASN A 99 10.25 9.80 -6.75
CA ASN A 99 10.61 10.94 -5.90
C ASN A 99 9.68 11.03 -4.69
N PHE A 100 9.54 9.91 -3.97
CA PHE A 100 8.76 9.96 -2.74
C PHE A 100 9.45 10.84 -1.69
N ALA A 101 8.68 11.69 -1.01
CA ALA A 101 9.22 12.70 -0.11
C ALA A 101 9.99 12.13 1.08
N LYS A 102 9.68 10.91 1.50
CA LYS A 102 10.36 10.21 2.60
C LYS A 102 11.32 9.13 2.07
N PRO A 103 12.53 8.96 2.65
CA PRO A 103 13.44 7.89 2.26
C PRO A 103 12.85 6.48 2.45
N PRO A 104 13.22 5.52 1.60
CA PRO A 104 13.92 5.69 0.32
C PRO A 104 13.02 6.36 -0.72
N PRO A 105 13.55 7.21 -1.63
CA PRO A 105 12.72 7.97 -2.58
C PRO A 105 12.19 7.15 -3.75
N GLN A 106 12.85 6.04 -4.07
CA GLN A 106 12.41 5.10 -5.09
C GLN A 106 11.61 3.97 -4.45
N ARG A 107 10.36 3.78 -4.90
CA ARG A 107 9.44 2.80 -4.31
C ARG A 107 8.63 2.09 -5.37
N ILE A 108 8.03 0.98 -4.97
CA ILE A 108 6.93 0.32 -5.68
C ILE A 108 5.70 0.44 -4.78
N THR A 109 4.57 0.84 -5.36
CA THR A 109 3.31 0.98 -4.63
C THR A 109 2.20 0.18 -5.30
N ILE A 110 1.29 -0.36 -4.50
CA ILE A 110 0.01 -0.85 -4.99
C ILE A 110 -0.86 0.33 -5.45
N GLY A 111 -1.65 0.14 -6.51
CA GLY A 111 -2.54 1.15 -7.07
C GLY A 111 -3.86 1.27 -6.31
N TYR A 112 -4.53 2.43 -6.46
CA TYR A 112 -5.84 2.69 -5.84
C TYR A 112 -6.91 1.69 -6.28
N GLN A 113 -6.95 1.34 -7.57
CA GLN A 113 -7.95 0.42 -8.10
C GLN A 113 -7.80 -0.99 -7.53
N THR A 114 -6.58 -1.44 -7.31
CA THR A 114 -6.30 -2.74 -6.68
C THR A 114 -6.69 -2.73 -5.20
N ILE A 115 -6.39 -1.63 -4.48
CA ILE A 115 -6.86 -1.47 -3.09
C ILE A 115 -8.40 -1.49 -3.04
N ALA A 116 -9.04 -0.78 -3.98
CA ALA A 116 -10.49 -0.74 -4.07
C ALA A 116 -11.13 -2.11 -4.36
N ALA A 117 -10.48 -2.94 -5.17
CA ALA A 117 -10.94 -4.27 -5.56
C ALA A 117 -10.82 -5.32 -4.44
N ALA A 118 -9.97 -5.13 -3.44
CA ALA A 118 -9.74 -6.10 -2.39
C ALA A 118 -11.03 -6.41 -1.59
N ARG A 119 -11.17 -7.65 -1.11
CA ARG A 119 -12.32 -8.07 -0.29
C ARG A 119 -12.37 -7.32 1.02
N GLN A 120 -11.21 -7.17 1.69
CA GLN A 120 -11.07 -6.42 2.92
C GLN A 120 -9.86 -5.50 2.85
N VAL A 121 -10.00 -4.31 3.43
CA VAL A 121 -8.90 -3.38 3.68
C VAL A 121 -8.93 -3.00 5.15
N TRP A 122 -7.82 -3.20 5.83
CA TRP A 122 -7.63 -2.84 7.23
C TRP A 122 -6.57 -1.74 7.32
N MET A 123 -7.00 -0.57 7.78
CA MET A 123 -6.13 0.55 8.09
C MET A 123 -5.63 0.41 9.53
N LEU A 124 -4.32 0.44 9.71
CA LEU A 124 -3.66 0.42 11.01
C LEU A 124 -3.00 1.78 11.23
N ALA A 125 -3.59 2.61 12.08
CA ALA A 125 -3.08 3.95 12.40
C ALA A 125 -2.88 4.07 13.90
N SER A 126 -1.64 4.11 14.36
CA SER A 126 -1.29 4.25 15.77
C SER A 126 -0.10 5.17 15.97
N GLY A 127 0.03 5.67 17.19
CA GLY A 127 1.11 6.55 17.62
C GLY A 127 0.86 8.02 17.34
N THR A 128 1.72 8.85 17.91
CA THR A 128 1.64 10.31 17.83
C THR A 128 2.07 10.84 16.45
N GLY A 129 1.62 12.05 16.10
CA GLY A 129 2.01 12.75 14.86
C GLY A 129 1.14 12.41 13.64
N LYS A 130 0.14 11.53 13.79
CA LYS A 130 -0.78 11.15 12.71
C LYS A 130 -2.19 11.70 12.88
N GLU A 131 -2.47 12.37 13.99
CA GLU A 131 -3.81 12.81 14.38
C GLU A 131 -4.42 13.76 13.35
N GLN A 132 -3.62 14.71 12.84
CA GLN A 132 -4.10 15.64 11.83
C GLN A 132 -4.37 14.94 10.50
N ALA A 133 -3.42 14.14 10.02
CA ALA A 133 -3.58 13.37 8.78
C ALA A 133 -4.78 12.40 8.85
N PHE A 134 -5.03 11.83 10.01
CA PHE A 134 -6.16 10.94 10.23
C PHE A 134 -7.49 11.72 10.18
N ARG A 135 -7.60 12.85 10.89
CA ARG A 135 -8.77 13.75 10.81
C ARG A 135 -9.02 14.25 9.39
N ASP A 136 -7.97 14.70 8.70
CA ASP A 136 -8.08 15.18 7.31
C ASP A 136 -8.54 14.07 6.35
N SER A 137 -8.16 12.83 6.63
CA SER A 137 -8.58 11.67 5.84
C SER A 137 -10.06 11.33 6.02
N LEU A 138 -10.62 11.55 7.21
CA LEU A 138 -12.02 11.30 7.52
C LEU A 138 -12.94 12.49 7.21
N ALA A 139 -12.36 13.67 7.00
CA ALA A 139 -13.13 14.88 6.72
C ALA A 139 -13.87 14.78 5.37
N PRO A 140 -15.08 15.37 5.26
CA PRO A 140 -15.75 15.50 3.98
C PRO A 140 -14.87 16.24 2.97
N GLY A 141 -14.62 15.64 1.80
CA GLY A 141 -13.73 16.21 0.79
C GLY A 141 -12.23 16.11 1.08
N GLY A 142 -11.83 15.26 2.03
CA GLY A 142 -10.43 15.01 2.37
C GLY A 142 -9.60 14.68 1.13
N LYS A 143 -8.36 15.19 1.08
CA LYS A 143 -7.47 15.09 -0.10
C LYS A 143 -6.31 14.11 0.11
N THR A 144 -6.15 13.57 1.32
CA THR A 144 -5.10 12.58 1.60
C THR A 144 -5.28 11.33 0.76
N SER A 145 -4.23 10.55 0.60
CA SER A 145 -4.32 9.27 -0.12
C SER A 145 -5.27 8.30 0.56
N PHE A 146 -5.34 8.34 1.90
CA PHE A 146 -6.31 7.53 2.63
C PHE A 146 -7.75 7.99 2.38
N ALA A 147 -8.03 9.30 2.34
CA ALA A 147 -9.35 9.83 1.98
C ALA A 147 -9.77 9.36 0.57
N ARG A 148 -8.83 9.29 -0.38
CA ARG A 148 -9.08 8.75 -1.73
C ARG A 148 -9.46 7.27 -1.70
N VAL A 149 -8.78 6.45 -0.90
CA VAL A 149 -9.15 5.06 -0.69
C VAL A 149 -10.57 4.95 -0.13
N LEU A 150 -10.92 5.76 0.87
CA LEU A 150 -12.26 5.76 1.47
C LEU A 150 -13.37 6.14 0.46
N ARG A 151 -13.08 7.04 -0.49
CA ARG A 151 -14.03 7.38 -1.58
C ARG A 151 -14.25 6.25 -2.57
N LEU A 152 -13.25 5.39 -2.78
CA LEU A 152 -13.33 4.26 -3.72
C LEU A 152 -13.95 3.01 -3.11
N ARG A 153 -14.11 2.97 -1.79
CA ARG A 153 -14.58 1.79 -1.06
C ARG A 153 -15.69 2.14 -0.09
N SER A 154 -16.76 1.35 -0.09
CA SER A 154 -17.85 1.49 0.89
C SER A 154 -17.49 0.95 2.29
N GLN A 155 -16.52 0.05 2.38
CA GLN A 155 -16.14 -0.59 3.64
C GLN A 155 -14.61 -0.68 3.78
N THR A 156 -14.11 -0.07 4.84
CA THR A 156 -12.71 -0.16 5.28
C THR A 156 -12.71 -0.25 6.80
N LYS A 157 -12.05 -1.27 7.36
CA LYS A 157 -11.89 -1.34 8.82
C LYS A 157 -10.72 -0.46 9.24
N ILE A 158 -10.90 0.29 10.31
CA ILE A 158 -9.87 1.16 10.87
C ILE A 158 -9.59 0.71 12.30
N PHE A 159 -8.34 0.41 12.57
CA PHE A 159 -7.81 0.09 13.88
C PHE A 159 -6.89 1.23 14.30
N THR A 160 -7.25 1.95 15.35
CA THR A 160 -6.51 3.13 15.79
C THR A 160 -6.62 3.35 17.29
N ASP A 161 -5.56 3.92 17.86
CA ASP A 161 -5.51 4.50 19.20
C ASP A 161 -5.62 6.04 19.17
N ILE A 162 -5.79 6.62 17.97
CA ILE A 162 -5.92 8.06 17.76
C ILE A 162 -7.35 8.49 18.06
N ALA A 163 -7.52 9.44 18.98
CA ALA A 163 -8.82 10.06 19.24
C ALA A 163 -9.23 10.97 18.06
N VAL A 164 -10.48 10.83 17.61
CA VAL A 164 -11.09 11.60 16.52
C VAL A 164 -12.07 12.62 17.09
#